data_001be1c3f4b7656320f2785d0fb563e0
#
_entry.id   001be1c3f4b7656320f2785d0fb563e0
#
_cell.length_a   1.000
_cell.length_b   1.000
_cell.length_c   1.000
_cell.angle_alpha   90.00
_cell.angle_beta   90.00
_cell.angle_gamma   90.00
#
_symmetry.space_group_name_H-M   'P 1'
#
loop_
_entity.id
_entity.type
_entity.pdbx_description
1 polymer ?
#
loop_
_entity_poly.entity_id
_entity_poly.type
_entity_poly.pdbx_seq_one_letter_code
_entity_poly.pdbx_strand_id
1 'polypeptide(L)'
;TPIGVCSTYIALFILFGAFLEATGISEFFIQLANSLAGASTGGPAKVAVISSALCGMVSGSSVGNTVTTGSVTIPLMKKTGYQGEFAGAVEAASSTGGQIMPPIMGAAAFLMAEMVGVQYGEIAMRAIFPALLYFTGIFITVHLEAKRLGLKGIPKDELPKFGPLFVRQGYLLIPLVALVAMVMMGYTMSRAAIIATALAILVSMPNKETRMNPTRFINALEAGGKNTLSVAVACGVAGIIAGVVTMTGLGQLLISAIVGVAGDRVIVALFLTMLTCIVLGMGVPT
;
A
#
# COMPACT_ATOMS: atom_id res chain seq x y z
N THR A 1 -6.17 -7.90 21.01
CA THR A 1 -6.65 -6.50 21.02
C THR A 1 -5.81 -5.64 20.08
N PRO A 2 -6.39 -4.66 19.35
CA PRO A 2 -5.69 -3.91 18.29
C PRO A 2 -4.39 -3.24 18.74
N ILE A 3 -4.34 -2.67 19.95
CA ILE A 3 -3.11 -2.05 20.48
C ILE A 3 -2.01 -3.10 20.69
N GLY A 4 -2.34 -4.30 21.19
CA GLY A 4 -1.36 -5.38 21.34
C GLY A 4 -0.75 -5.81 20.01
N VAL A 5 -1.57 -5.91 18.97
CA VAL A 5 -1.11 -6.20 17.60
C VAL A 5 -0.19 -5.08 17.07
N CYS A 6 -0.57 -3.81 17.34
CA CYS A 6 0.24 -2.66 16.95
C CYS A 6 1.63 -2.70 17.61
N SER A 7 1.70 -2.98 18.89
CA SER A 7 2.97 -2.98 19.64
C SER A 7 3.89 -4.16 19.32
N THR A 8 3.34 -5.29 18.85
CA THR A 8 4.13 -6.52 18.61
C THR A 8 4.72 -6.58 17.21
N TYR A 9 3.96 -6.30 16.16
CA TYR A 9 4.46 -6.46 14.80
C TYR A 9 4.09 -5.34 13.84
N ILE A 10 2.97 -4.60 14.01
CA ILE A 10 2.64 -3.49 13.09
C ILE A 10 3.73 -2.41 13.16
N ALA A 11 4.18 -2.06 14.38
CA ALA A 11 5.25 -1.08 14.57
C ALA A 11 6.55 -1.50 13.86
N LEU A 12 6.91 -2.79 13.90
CA LEU A 12 8.10 -3.31 13.21
C LEU A 12 7.97 -3.25 11.70
N PHE A 13 6.78 -3.49 11.16
CA PHE A 13 6.52 -3.38 9.73
C PHE A 13 6.55 -1.92 9.25
N ILE A 14 6.01 -1.00 10.05
CA ILE A 14 6.07 0.45 9.77
C ILE A 14 7.52 0.93 9.78
N LEU A 15 8.30 0.48 10.75
CA LEU A 15 9.73 0.77 10.80
C LEU A 15 10.45 0.20 9.57
N PHE A 16 10.18 -1.06 9.21
CA PHE A 16 10.74 -1.66 8.00
C PHE A 16 10.41 -0.82 6.76
N GLY A 17 9.15 -0.41 6.59
CA GLY A 17 8.72 0.46 5.49
C GLY A 17 9.49 1.78 5.47
N ALA A 18 9.66 2.44 6.62
CA ALA A 18 10.40 3.70 6.75
C ALA A 18 11.90 3.52 6.41
N PHE A 19 12.53 2.42 6.84
CA PHE A 19 13.91 2.12 6.47
C PHE A 19 14.05 1.82 4.98
N LEU A 20 13.12 1.07 4.42
CA LEU A 20 13.14 0.73 2.99
C LEU A 20 12.91 1.98 2.13
N GLU A 21 12.02 2.88 2.54
CA GLU A 21 11.81 4.18 1.87
C GLU A 21 13.07 5.06 1.94
N ALA A 22 13.77 5.08 3.09
CA ALA A 22 15.02 5.80 3.25
C ALA A 22 16.17 5.29 2.35
N THR A 23 16.07 4.07 1.80
CA THR A 23 17.00 3.54 0.80
C THR A 23 16.76 4.09 -0.62
N GLY A 24 15.68 4.84 -0.87
CA GLY A 24 15.33 5.38 -2.17
C GLY A 24 14.53 4.41 -3.06
N ILE A 25 13.93 3.38 -2.48
CA ILE A 25 13.13 2.40 -3.24
C ILE A 25 11.94 3.06 -3.95
N SER A 26 11.37 4.11 -3.39
CA SER A 26 10.24 4.83 -3.99
C SER A 26 10.63 5.48 -5.32
N GLU A 27 11.83 6.06 -5.41
CA GLU A 27 12.36 6.61 -6.66
C GLU A 27 12.59 5.51 -7.70
N PHE A 28 13.16 4.38 -7.28
CA PHE A 28 13.31 3.21 -8.15
C PHE A 28 11.95 2.73 -8.68
N PHE A 29 10.91 2.67 -7.85
CA PHE A 29 9.57 2.27 -8.29
C PHE A 29 8.94 3.25 -9.28
N ILE A 30 9.13 4.56 -9.10
CA ILE A 30 8.67 5.58 -10.06
C ILE A 30 9.41 5.42 -11.39
N GLN A 31 10.73 5.23 -11.37
CA GLN A 31 11.51 5.01 -12.59
C GLN A 31 11.13 3.69 -13.28
N LEU A 32 10.87 2.64 -12.51
CA LEU A 32 10.40 1.35 -13.02
C LEU A 32 9.02 1.50 -13.70
N ALA A 33 8.08 2.20 -13.06
CA ALA A 33 6.77 2.48 -13.62
C ALA A 33 6.87 3.30 -14.92
N ASN A 34 7.76 4.31 -14.94
CA ASN A 34 8.06 5.10 -16.15
C ASN A 34 8.57 4.22 -17.29
N SER A 35 9.49 3.29 -17.01
CA SER A 35 10.04 2.39 -18.03
C SER A 35 8.99 1.43 -18.61
N LEU A 36 7.99 1.03 -17.81
CA LEU A 36 6.95 0.08 -18.21
C LEU A 36 5.78 0.74 -18.94
N ALA A 37 5.28 1.87 -18.44
CA ALA A 37 4.03 2.46 -18.88
C ALA A 37 4.16 3.88 -19.46
N GLY A 38 5.28 4.57 -19.26
CA GLY A 38 5.47 5.97 -19.63
C GLY A 38 5.23 6.29 -21.10
N ALA A 39 5.62 5.40 -22.03
CA ALA A 39 5.45 5.59 -23.47
C ALA A 39 4.00 5.32 -23.95
N SER A 40 3.16 4.71 -23.15
CA SER A 40 1.79 4.35 -23.56
C SER A 40 0.87 5.56 -23.57
N THR A 41 -0.28 5.48 -24.27
CA THR A 41 -1.33 6.49 -24.22
C THR A 41 -1.72 6.78 -22.77
N GLY A 42 -1.62 8.05 -22.36
CA GLY A 42 -1.83 8.43 -20.97
C GLY A 42 -0.74 7.94 -20.00
N GLY A 43 0.48 7.73 -20.51
CA GLY A 43 1.63 7.23 -19.76
C GLY A 43 1.78 7.80 -18.36
N PRO A 44 1.83 9.12 -18.15
CA PRO A 44 2.00 9.73 -16.84
C PRO A 44 0.97 9.30 -15.79
N ALA A 45 -0.32 9.20 -16.15
CA ALA A 45 -1.34 8.74 -15.21
C ALA A 45 -1.20 7.23 -14.91
N LYS A 46 -0.82 6.42 -15.90
CA LYS A 46 -0.53 5.00 -15.69
C LYS A 46 0.72 4.78 -14.83
N VAL A 47 1.72 5.63 -15.01
CA VAL A 47 2.91 5.65 -14.14
C VAL A 47 2.51 5.96 -12.71
N ALA A 48 1.63 6.96 -12.48
CA ALA A 48 1.11 7.25 -11.16
C ALA A 48 0.43 6.02 -10.53
N VAL A 49 -0.44 5.33 -11.26
CA VAL A 49 -1.13 4.12 -10.79
C VAL A 49 -0.14 3.02 -10.40
N ILE A 50 0.83 2.71 -11.27
CA ILE A 50 1.79 1.62 -11.04
C ILE A 50 2.76 2.01 -9.90
N SER A 51 3.31 3.22 -9.92
CA SER A 51 4.24 3.65 -8.86
C SER A 51 3.56 3.72 -7.50
N SER A 52 2.32 4.22 -7.43
CA SER A 52 1.57 4.24 -6.17
C SER A 52 1.21 2.84 -5.68
N ALA A 53 0.94 1.87 -6.59
CA ALA A 53 0.78 0.48 -6.19
C ALA A 53 2.05 -0.09 -5.57
N LEU A 54 3.19 0.13 -6.22
CA LEU A 54 4.50 -0.36 -5.77
C LEU A 54 4.98 0.33 -4.49
N CYS A 55 4.84 1.65 -4.38
CA CYS A 55 5.22 2.39 -3.17
C CYS A 55 4.25 2.10 -2.02
N GLY A 56 2.95 2.01 -2.32
CA GLY A 56 1.91 1.72 -1.35
C GLY A 56 2.05 0.35 -0.69
N MET A 57 2.48 -0.68 -1.46
CA MET A 57 2.74 -2.01 -0.91
C MET A 57 3.91 -2.04 0.10
N VAL A 58 4.73 -1.00 0.13
CA VAL A 58 5.87 -0.84 1.05
C VAL A 58 5.50 0.06 2.22
N SER A 59 4.90 1.22 1.95
CA SER A 59 4.56 2.22 2.97
C SER A 59 3.36 1.80 3.84
N GLY A 60 2.41 1.07 3.27
CA GLY A 60 1.15 0.70 3.93
C GLY A 60 0.26 1.90 4.30
N SER A 61 0.63 3.11 3.91
CA SER A 61 -0.06 4.36 4.23
C SER A 61 -0.51 5.08 2.97
N SER A 62 -1.82 5.30 2.82
CA SER A 62 -2.36 6.06 1.67
C SER A 62 -1.89 7.51 1.68
N VAL A 63 -1.89 8.16 2.84
CA VAL A 63 -1.47 9.56 2.99
C VAL A 63 0.03 9.70 2.69
N GLY A 64 0.87 8.86 3.31
CA GLY A 64 2.30 8.85 3.07
C GLY A 64 2.64 8.60 1.60
N ASN A 65 1.95 7.63 0.99
CA ASN A 65 2.12 7.32 -0.43
C ASN A 65 1.71 8.48 -1.33
N THR A 66 0.54 9.11 -1.09
CA THR A 66 0.09 10.29 -1.85
C THR A 66 1.09 11.45 -1.78
N VAL A 67 1.70 11.68 -0.63
CA VAL A 67 2.72 12.73 -0.49
C VAL A 67 4.00 12.36 -1.25
N THR A 68 4.47 11.13 -1.12
CA THR A 68 5.74 10.68 -1.72
C THR A 68 5.62 10.59 -3.24
N THR A 69 4.68 9.82 -3.76
CA THR A 69 4.51 9.62 -5.21
C THR A 69 3.86 10.81 -5.88
N GLY A 70 2.86 11.42 -5.24
CA GLY A 70 2.09 12.54 -5.79
C GLY A 70 2.91 13.80 -5.99
N SER A 71 3.96 14.02 -5.19
CA SER A 71 4.89 15.14 -5.40
C SER A 71 5.58 15.10 -6.78
N VAL A 72 5.72 13.91 -7.36
CA VAL A 72 6.33 13.69 -8.67
C VAL A 72 5.27 13.46 -9.75
N THR A 73 4.29 12.61 -9.49
CA THR A 73 3.32 12.13 -10.49
C THR A 73 2.26 13.18 -10.83
N ILE A 74 1.77 13.97 -9.85
CA ILE A 74 0.78 15.00 -10.10
C ILE A 74 1.33 16.10 -11.03
N PRO A 75 2.50 16.71 -10.78
CA PRO A 75 3.11 17.66 -11.72
C PRO A 75 3.34 17.05 -13.12
N LEU A 76 3.76 15.78 -13.18
CA LEU A 76 3.99 15.08 -14.44
C LEU A 76 2.68 14.91 -15.24
N MET A 77 1.59 14.51 -14.60
CA MET A 77 0.27 14.40 -15.21
C MET A 77 -0.23 15.77 -15.70
N LYS A 78 -0.10 16.82 -14.89
CA LYS A 78 -0.49 18.19 -15.28
C LYS A 78 0.31 18.70 -16.47
N LYS A 79 1.62 18.47 -16.51
CA LYS A 79 2.50 18.87 -17.63
C LYS A 79 2.09 18.21 -18.95
N THR A 80 1.49 17.02 -18.89
CA THR A 80 1.06 16.27 -20.08
C THR A 80 -0.39 16.53 -20.49
N GLY A 81 -1.10 17.42 -19.80
CA GLY A 81 -2.42 17.91 -20.20
C GLY A 81 -3.60 17.36 -19.39
N TYR A 82 -3.36 16.62 -18.30
CA TYR A 82 -4.43 16.28 -17.37
C TYR A 82 -4.84 17.47 -16.50
N GLN A 83 -6.12 17.57 -16.18
CA GLN A 83 -6.62 18.53 -15.22
C GLN A 83 -6.08 18.22 -13.81
N GLY A 84 -5.84 19.27 -13.02
CA GLY A 84 -5.25 19.14 -11.68
C GLY A 84 -6.09 18.28 -10.75
N GLU A 85 -7.41 18.45 -10.80
CA GLU A 85 -8.38 17.72 -10.00
C GLU A 85 -8.36 16.22 -10.34
N PHE A 86 -8.30 15.88 -11.64
CA PHE A 86 -8.20 14.49 -12.09
C PHE A 86 -6.86 13.87 -11.68
N ALA A 87 -5.76 14.60 -11.83
CA ALA A 87 -4.44 14.13 -11.42
C ALA A 87 -4.38 13.86 -9.90
N GLY A 88 -4.96 14.75 -9.09
CA GLY A 88 -5.08 14.55 -7.65
C GLY A 88 -5.97 13.36 -7.28
N ALA A 89 -7.09 13.18 -7.96
CA ALA A 89 -8.01 12.06 -7.75
C ALA A 89 -7.36 10.71 -8.11
N VAL A 90 -6.63 10.64 -9.23
CA VAL A 90 -5.88 9.43 -9.64
C VAL A 90 -4.84 9.06 -8.59
N GLU A 91 -4.09 10.03 -8.10
CA GLU A 91 -3.06 9.79 -7.09
C GLU A 91 -3.67 9.34 -5.77
N ALA A 92 -4.70 10.02 -5.28
CA ALA A 92 -5.39 9.66 -4.04
C ALA A 92 -6.01 8.26 -4.11
N ALA A 93 -6.69 7.93 -5.20
CA ALA A 93 -7.27 6.60 -5.41
C ALA A 93 -6.19 5.52 -5.50
N SER A 94 -5.12 5.75 -6.28
CA SER A 94 -4.04 4.78 -6.43
C SER A 94 -3.29 4.55 -5.11
N SER A 95 -3.03 5.60 -4.35
CA SER A 95 -2.38 5.52 -3.04
C SER A 95 -3.24 4.79 -2.01
N THR A 96 -4.56 4.97 -2.06
CA THR A 96 -5.49 4.21 -1.20
C THR A 96 -5.43 2.72 -1.52
N GLY A 97 -5.37 2.35 -2.81
CA GLY A 97 -5.20 0.97 -3.24
C GLY A 97 -3.91 0.30 -2.74
N GLY A 98 -2.87 1.08 -2.46
CA GLY A 98 -1.63 0.57 -1.89
C GLY A 98 -1.80 -0.13 -0.53
N GLN A 99 -2.82 0.28 0.25
CA GLN A 99 -3.11 -0.35 1.56
C GLN A 99 -3.61 -1.79 1.45
N ILE A 100 -4.21 -2.17 0.32
CA ILE A 100 -4.67 -3.54 0.07
C ILE A 100 -3.67 -4.34 -0.78
N MET A 101 -2.58 -3.70 -1.24
CA MET A 101 -1.59 -4.35 -2.10
C MET A 101 -0.54 -5.09 -1.27
N PRO A 102 -0.43 -6.43 -1.38
CA PRO A 102 0.62 -7.18 -0.70
C PRO A 102 2.03 -6.75 -1.17
N PRO A 103 3.08 -6.93 -0.37
CA PRO A 103 3.16 -7.80 0.83
C PRO A 103 2.93 -7.13 2.18
N ILE A 104 3.08 -5.79 2.32
CA ILE A 104 3.00 -5.17 3.65
C ILE A 104 1.56 -4.76 3.97
N MET A 105 0.86 -4.18 3.00
CA MET A 105 -0.51 -3.68 3.16
C MET A 105 -0.65 -2.63 4.29
N GLY A 106 -1.85 -2.17 4.55
CA GLY A 106 -2.14 -1.28 5.68
C GLY A 106 -2.34 -2.04 7.00
N ALA A 107 -2.36 -1.31 8.12
CA ALA A 107 -2.53 -1.86 9.47
C ALA A 107 -3.79 -2.73 9.62
N ALA A 108 -4.84 -2.43 8.87
CA ALA A 108 -6.10 -3.20 8.88
C ALA A 108 -5.91 -4.68 8.50
N ALA A 109 -4.96 -4.99 7.62
CA ALA A 109 -4.70 -6.38 7.21
C ALA A 109 -4.13 -7.24 8.36
N PHE A 110 -3.31 -6.64 9.21
CA PHE A 110 -2.79 -7.31 10.40
C PHE A 110 -3.88 -7.54 11.45
N LEU A 111 -4.75 -6.54 11.65
CA LEU A 111 -5.90 -6.67 12.54
C LEU A 111 -6.88 -7.73 12.02
N MET A 112 -7.09 -7.79 10.71
CA MET A 112 -7.94 -8.79 10.08
C MET A 112 -7.38 -10.21 10.32
N ALA A 113 -6.09 -10.43 10.16
CA ALA A 113 -5.45 -11.71 10.41
C ALA A 113 -5.65 -12.17 11.86
N GLU A 114 -5.48 -11.26 12.82
CA GLU A 114 -5.68 -11.53 14.24
C GLU A 114 -7.15 -11.82 14.58
N MET A 115 -8.09 -11.00 14.06
CA MET A 115 -9.52 -11.15 14.36
C MET A 115 -10.13 -12.41 13.73
N VAL A 116 -9.65 -12.81 12.55
CA VAL A 116 -10.10 -14.01 11.83
C VAL A 116 -9.36 -15.26 12.34
N GLY A 117 -8.22 -15.09 13.01
CA GLY A 117 -7.42 -16.22 13.54
C GLY A 117 -6.67 -17.00 12.46
N VAL A 118 -6.26 -16.30 11.36
CA VAL A 118 -5.49 -16.91 10.26
C VAL A 118 -4.11 -16.28 10.17
N GLN A 119 -3.18 -16.96 9.50
CA GLN A 119 -1.84 -16.40 9.27
C GLN A 119 -1.91 -15.20 8.32
N TYR A 120 -1.09 -14.17 8.58
CA TYR A 120 -1.02 -12.99 7.71
C TYR A 120 -0.71 -13.31 6.25
N GLY A 121 0.16 -14.28 5.99
CA GLY A 121 0.48 -14.73 4.63
C GLY A 121 -0.76 -15.19 3.85
N GLU A 122 -1.72 -15.82 4.52
CA GLU A 122 -2.98 -16.23 3.92
C GLU A 122 -3.86 -15.03 3.54
N ILE A 123 -3.95 -14.02 4.42
CA ILE A 123 -4.62 -12.75 4.11
C ILE A 123 -3.94 -12.07 2.93
N ALA A 124 -2.61 -11.98 2.93
CA ALA A 124 -1.84 -11.37 1.86
C ALA A 124 -2.08 -12.05 0.51
N MET A 125 -2.07 -13.38 0.45
CA MET A 125 -2.34 -14.13 -0.78
C MET A 125 -3.77 -13.89 -1.30
N ARG A 126 -4.75 -13.86 -0.42
CA ARG A 126 -6.15 -13.60 -0.79
C ARG A 126 -6.37 -12.13 -1.21
N ALA A 127 -5.61 -11.20 -0.67
CA ALA A 127 -5.68 -9.78 -1.02
C ALA A 127 -5.16 -9.46 -2.43
N ILE A 128 -4.36 -10.33 -3.04
CA ILE A 128 -3.83 -10.13 -4.41
C ILE A 128 -4.97 -9.89 -5.41
N PHE A 129 -6.01 -10.73 -5.36
CA PHE A 129 -7.09 -10.66 -6.33
C PHE A 129 -7.89 -9.35 -6.25
N PRO A 130 -8.42 -8.91 -5.08
CA PRO A 130 -9.11 -7.63 -4.97
C PRO A 130 -8.19 -6.44 -5.26
N ALA A 131 -6.89 -6.50 -4.90
CA ALA A 131 -5.94 -5.46 -5.23
C ALA A 131 -5.75 -5.32 -6.74
N LEU A 132 -5.56 -6.43 -7.47
CA LEU A 132 -5.45 -6.42 -8.92
C LEU A 132 -6.71 -5.87 -9.60
N LEU A 133 -7.90 -6.24 -9.12
CA LEU A 133 -9.16 -5.70 -9.64
C LEU A 133 -9.25 -4.19 -9.42
N TYR A 134 -8.88 -3.73 -8.23
CA TYR A 134 -8.89 -2.31 -7.88
C TYR A 134 -7.97 -1.49 -8.81
N PHE A 135 -6.72 -1.89 -8.92
CA PHE A 135 -5.76 -1.19 -9.79
C PHE A 135 -6.10 -1.31 -11.28
N THR A 136 -6.68 -2.43 -11.71
CA THR A 136 -7.17 -2.58 -13.08
C THR A 136 -8.29 -1.59 -13.37
N GLY A 137 -9.23 -1.39 -12.45
CA GLY A 137 -10.29 -0.39 -12.57
C GLY A 137 -9.75 1.02 -12.77
N ILE A 138 -8.80 1.45 -11.91
CA ILE A 138 -8.15 2.76 -12.04
C ILE A 138 -7.37 2.85 -13.36
N PHE A 139 -6.62 1.82 -13.71
CA PHE A 139 -5.81 1.79 -14.93
C PHE A 139 -6.67 1.93 -16.21
N ILE A 140 -7.84 1.28 -16.25
CA ILE A 140 -8.80 1.43 -17.33
C ILE A 140 -9.37 2.85 -17.37
N THR A 141 -9.74 3.40 -16.20
CA THR A 141 -10.28 4.76 -16.09
C THR A 141 -9.30 5.80 -16.62
N VAL A 142 -8.03 5.75 -16.19
CA VAL A 142 -6.99 6.69 -16.68
C VAL A 142 -6.69 6.49 -18.17
N HIS A 143 -6.80 5.27 -18.68
CA HIS A 143 -6.60 5.00 -20.09
C HIS A 143 -7.72 5.59 -20.96
N LEU A 144 -8.97 5.43 -20.53
CA LEU A 144 -10.13 5.97 -21.23
C LEU A 144 -10.13 7.50 -21.21
N GLU A 145 -9.79 8.10 -20.08
CA GLU A 145 -9.67 9.55 -19.97
C GLU A 145 -8.54 10.09 -20.85
N ALA A 146 -7.40 9.42 -20.90
CA ALA A 146 -6.30 9.78 -21.80
C ALA A 146 -6.73 9.75 -23.27
N LYS A 147 -7.51 8.72 -23.67
CA LYS A 147 -8.07 8.65 -25.02
C LYS A 147 -9.07 9.78 -25.28
N ARG A 148 -9.93 10.09 -24.33
CA ARG A 148 -10.89 11.20 -24.42
C ARG A 148 -10.22 12.52 -24.66
N LEU A 149 -9.10 12.78 -23.97
CA LEU A 149 -8.32 14.01 -24.07
C LEU A 149 -7.28 14.01 -25.19
N GLY A 150 -7.11 12.90 -25.92
CA GLY A 150 -6.11 12.76 -27.00
C GLY A 150 -4.65 12.80 -26.50
N LEU A 151 -4.40 12.45 -25.22
CA LEU A 151 -3.09 12.54 -24.60
C LEU A 151 -2.16 11.42 -25.09
N LYS A 152 -0.95 11.79 -25.42
CA LYS A 152 0.12 10.86 -25.81
C LYS A 152 0.97 10.48 -24.58
N GLY A 153 1.75 9.41 -24.72
CA GLY A 153 2.78 9.03 -23.75
C GLY A 153 4.02 9.93 -23.84
N ILE A 154 4.93 9.73 -22.90
CA ILE A 154 6.25 10.37 -22.90
C ILE A 154 7.10 9.76 -24.05
N PRO A 155 7.90 10.55 -24.78
CA PRO A 155 8.82 10.04 -25.79
C PRO A 155 9.74 8.96 -25.21
N LYS A 156 9.97 7.88 -25.97
CA LYS A 156 10.78 6.74 -25.51
C LYS A 156 12.21 7.12 -25.17
N ASP A 157 12.74 8.18 -25.79
CA ASP A 157 14.09 8.66 -25.58
C ASP A 157 14.29 9.33 -24.22
N GLU A 158 13.20 9.83 -23.61
CA GLU A 158 13.19 10.46 -22.29
C GLU A 158 12.94 9.44 -21.16
N LEU A 159 12.62 8.19 -21.50
CA LEU A 159 12.26 7.17 -20.52
C LEU A 159 13.48 6.33 -20.10
N PRO A 160 13.56 5.97 -18.81
CA PRO A 160 14.60 5.06 -18.35
C PRO A 160 14.44 3.68 -19.00
N LYS A 161 15.55 3.08 -19.45
CA LYS A 161 15.56 1.74 -20.00
C LYS A 161 15.47 0.71 -18.88
N PHE A 162 14.53 -0.22 -18.97
CA PHE A 162 14.26 -1.24 -17.96
C PHE A 162 15.50 -2.05 -17.55
N GLY A 163 16.25 -2.58 -18.53
CA GLY A 163 17.42 -3.44 -18.27
C GLY A 163 18.50 -2.76 -17.42
N PRO A 164 19.06 -1.63 -17.85
CA PRO A 164 20.06 -0.89 -17.08
C PRO A 164 19.56 -0.43 -15.71
N LEU A 165 18.28 0.00 -15.61
CA LEU A 165 17.67 0.41 -14.36
C LEU A 165 17.63 -0.77 -13.37
N PHE A 166 17.14 -1.92 -13.83
CA PHE A 166 17.00 -3.11 -12.98
C PHE A 166 18.34 -3.66 -12.51
N VAL A 167 19.34 -3.68 -13.40
CA VAL A 167 20.70 -4.12 -13.02
C VAL A 167 21.33 -3.16 -12.00
N ARG A 168 21.11 -1.85 -12.14
CA ARG A 168 21.70 -0.84 -11.25
C ARG A 168 21.00 -0.73 -9.88
N GLN A 169 19.69 -0.86 -9.82
CA GLN A 169 18.89 -0.57 -8.62
C GLN A 169 18.01 -1.74 -8.16
N GLY A 170 17.92 -2.84 -8.93
CA GLY A 170 17.06 -3.99 -8.58
C GLY A 170 17.43 -4.67 -7.26
N TYR A 171 18.68 -4.47 -6.77
CA TYR A 171 19.10 -4.96 -5.46
C TYR A 171 18.27 -4.39 -4.30
N LEU A 172 17.63 -3.23 -4.50
CA LEU A 172 16.71 -2.63 -3.50
C LEU A 172 15.47 -3.47 -3.24
N LEU A 173 15.14 -4.42 -4.14
CA LEU A 173 14.04 -5.37 -3.95
C LEU A 173 14.40 -6.53 -3.01
N ILE A 174 15.68 -6.78 -2.74
CA ILE A 174 16.13 -7.93 -1.95
C ILE A 174 15.44 -7.98 -0.56
N PRO A 175 15.37 -6.89 0.23
CA PRO A 175 14.72 -6.90 1.53
C PRO A 175 13.22 -7.24 1.42
N LEU A 176 12.55 -6.75 0.37
CA LEU A 176 11.13 -7.01 0.14
C LEU A 176 10.88 -8.47 -0.23
N VAL A 177 11.69 -9.01 -1.14
CA VAL A 177 11.63 -10.44 -1.53
C VAL A 177 11.94 -11.34 -0.34
N ALA A 178 12.94 -10.99 0.47
CA ALA A 178 13.29 -11.73 1.68
C ALA A 178 12.14 -11.71 2.70
N LEU A 179 11.47 -10.57 2.88
CA LEU A 179 10.29 -10.47 3.74
C LEU A 179 9.20 -11.44 3.29
N VAL A 180 8.84 -11.38 2.00
CA VAL A 180 7.81 -12.26 1.42
C VAL A 180 8.18 -13.73 1.61
N ALA A 181 9.41 -14.09 1.27
CA ALA A 181 9.90 -15.47 1.41
C ALA A 181 9.79 -15.97 2.85
N MET A 182 10.23 -15.16 3.83
CA MET A 182 10.17 -15.54 5.24
C MET A 182 8.72 -15.69 5.74
N VAL A 183 7.81 -14.80 5.35
CA VAL A 183 6.40 -14.89 5.71
C VAL A 183 5.77 -16.18 5.11
N MET A 184 6.08 -16.47 3.85
CA MET A 184 5.59 -17.68 3.17
C MET A 184 6.20 -18.98 3.74
N MET A 185 7.41 -18.92 4.28
CA MET A 185 8.07 -20.04 4.98
C MET A 185 7.54 -20.25 6.42
N GLY A 186 6.59 -19.43 6.87
CA GLY A 186 5.96 -19.56 8.19
C GLY A 186 6.76 -18.94 9.35
N TYR A 187 7.73 -18.08 9.06
CA TYR A 187 8.40 -17.30 10.12
C TYR A 187 7.43 -16.33 10.79
N THR A 188 7.67 -16.03 12.06
CA THR A 188 6.87 -15.03 12.77
C THR A 188 7.04 -13.66 12.14
N MET A 189 5.96 -12.87 12.13
CA MET A 189 5.92 -11.54 11.54
C MET A 189 7.04 -10.63 12.07
N SER A 190 7.25 -10.65 13.40
CA SER A 190 8.29 -9.85 14.03
C SER A 190 9.71 -10.23 13.56
N ARG A 191 10.01 -11.53 13.45
CA ARG A 191 11.31 -12.00 12.93
C ARG A 191 11.50 -11.60 11.47
N ALA A 192 10.48 -11.77 10.65
CA ALA A 192 10.54 -11.40 9.24
C ALA A 192 10.80 -9.90 9.07
N ALA A 193 10.09 -9.04 9.81
CA ALA A 193 10.29 -7.60 9.77
C ALA A 193 11.68 -7.15 10.23
N ILE A 194 12.20 -7.70 11.32
CA ILE A 194 13.54 -7.36 11.84
C ILE A 194 14.63 -7.76 10.85
N ILE A 195 14.58 -8.98 10.32
CA ILE A 195 15.58 -9.47 9.37
C ILE A 195 15.50 -8.67 8.06
N ALA A 196 14.30 -8.38 7.56
CA ALA A 196 14.12 -7.56 6.37
C ALA A 196 14.64 -6.12 6.56
N THR A 197 14.46 -5.54 7.76
CA THR A 197 15.02 -4.21 8.09
C THR A 197 16.55 -4.26 8.11
N ALA A 198 17.14 -5.26 8.73
CA ALA A 198 18.59 -5.45 8.72
C ALA A 198 19.14 -5.62 7.29
N LEU A 199 18.45 -6.40 6.45
CA LEU A 199 18.79 -6.54 5.03
C LEU A 199 18.65 -5.21 4.27
N ALA A 200 17.62 -4.39 4.53
CA ALA A 200 17.47 -3.09 3.89
C ALA A 200 18.66 -2.17 4.21
N ILE A 201 19.12 -2.16 5.46
CA ILE A 201 20.30 -1.41 5.89
C ILE A 201 21.55 -1.94 5.17
N LEU A 202 21.79 -3.25 5.18
CA LEU A 202 22.96 -3.86 4.55
C LEU A 202 23.02 -3.63 3.05
N VAL A 203 21.90 -3.80 2.38
CA VAL A 203 21.77 -3.66 0.93
C VAL A 203 21.95 -2.20 0.48
N SER A 204 21.63 -1.22 1.35
CA SER A 204 21.83 0.21 1.06
C SER A 204 23.29 0.66 1.14
N MET A 205 24.18 -0.09 1.81
CA MET A 205 25.56 0.34 2.10
C MET A 205 26.48 0.50 0.87
N PRO A 206 26.40 -0.35 -0.19
CA PRO A 206 27.34 -0.29 -1.30
C PRO A 206 27.25 0.99 -2.14
N ASN A 207 26.07 1.58 -2.27
CA ASN A 207 25.85 2.76 -3.10
C ASN A 207 25.83 4.04 -2.26
N LYS A 208 26.65 5.04 -2.64
CA LYS A 208 26.75 6.33 -1.92
C LYS A 208 25.41 7.08 -1.87
N GLU A 209 24.55 6.96 -2.88
CA GLU A 209 23.26 7.63 -2.97
C GLU A 209 22.21 7.01 -2.03
N THR A 210 22.27 5.69 -1.82
CA THR A 210 21.33 4.93 -1.00
C THR A 210 21.87 4.62 0.40
N ARG A 211 23.15 4.88 0.63
CA ARG A 211 23.86 4.52 1.86
C ARG A 211 23.18 5.06 3.11
N MET A 212 22.93 4.18 4.05
CA MET A 212 22.38 4.50 5.36
C MET A 212 23.43 5.15 6.25
N ASN A 213 23.53 6.49 6.18
CA ASN A 213 24.34 7.28 7.08
C ASN A 213 23.66 7.42 8.47
N PRO A 214 24.38 7.72 9.56
CA PRO A 214 23.78 7.89 10.89
C PRO A 214 22.57 8.85 10.90
N THR A 215 22.67 9.95 10.16
CA THR A 215 21.57 10.92 10.04
C THR A 215 20.35 10.32 9.34
N ARG A 216 20.53 9.58 8.23
CA ARG A 216 19.43 8.89 7.54
C ARG A 216 18.83 7.79 8.41
N PHE A 217 19.65 7.08 9.18
CA PHE A 217 19.19 6.07 10.11
C PHE A 217 18.28 6.67 11.20
N ILE A 218 18.70 7.80 11.81
CA ILE A 218 17.89 8.50 12.81
C ILE A 218 16.61 9.04 12.20
N ASN A 219 16.67 9.63 11.00
CA ASN A 219 15.50 10.14 10.30
C ASN A 219 14.50 9.01 9.94
N ALA A 220 14.99 7.84 9.54
CA ALA A 220 14.15 6.67 9.28
C ALA A 220 13.47 6.16 10.56
N LEU A 221 14.20 6.13 11.69
CA LEU A 221 13.61 5.80 13.00
C LEU A 221 12.55 6.82 13.42
N GLU A 222 12.84 8.12 13.25
CA GLU A 222 11.90 9.19 13.57
C GLU A 222 10.63 9.09 12.72
N ALA A 223 10.78 8.91 11.41
CA ALA A 223 9.66 8.76 10.50
C ALA A 223 8.82 7.52 10.81
N GLY A 224 9.46 6.38 11.03
CA GLY A 224 8.80 5.14 11.45
C GLY A 224 8.09 5.28 12.80
N GLY A 225 8.73 5.95 13.77
CA GLY A 225 8.13 6.24 15.08
C GLY A 225 6.88 7.12 14.96
N LYS A 226 6.96 8.22 14.21
CA LYS A 226 5.80 9.11 13.96
C LYS A 226 4.65 8.38 13.27
N ASN A 227 4.93 7.57 12.25
CA ASN A 227 3.93 6.78 11.56
C ASN A 227 3.30 5.74 12.49
N THR A 228 4.10 5.11 13.35
CA THR A 228 3.61 4.15 14.37
C THR A 228 2.65 4.82 15.35
N LEU A 229 2.91 6.05 15.79
CA LEU A 229 2.02 6.79 16.69
C LEU A 229 0.62 6.99 16.07
N SER A 230 0.57 7.40 14.82
CA SER A 230 -0.71 7.60 14.10
C SER A 230 -1.50 6.28 14.02
N VAL A 231 -0.83 5.18 13.69
CA VAL A 231 -1.46 3.86 13.60
C VAL A 231 -1.86 3.33 14.98
N ALA A 232 -1.05 3.57 16.02
CA ALA A 232 -1.40 3.18 17.39
C ALA A 232 -2.66 3.87 17.91
N VAL A 233 -2.82 5.17 17.61
CA VAL A 233 -4.05 5.92 17.94
C VAL A 233 -5.24 5.34 17.19
N ALA A 234 -5.10 5.08 15.88
CA ALA A 234 -6.15 4.45 15.08
C ALA A 234 -6.54 3.06 15.61
N CYS A 235 -5.54 2.23 15.98
CA CYS A 235 -5.78 0.92 16.62
C CYS A 235 -6.47 1.06 17.97
N GLY A 236 -6.16 2.10 18.75
CA GLY A 236 -6.84 2.40 20.02
C GLY A 236 -8.32 2.69 19.80
N VAL A 237 -8.64 3.61 18.88
CA VAL A 237 -10.02 3.96 18.51
C VAL A 237 -10.77 2.75 17.96
N ALA A 238 -10.16 2.01 17.03
CA ALA A 238 -10.75 0.78 16.49
C ALA A 238 -11.02 -0.26 17.59
N GLY A 239 -10.13 -0.36 18.58
CA GLY A 239 -10.30 -1.23 19.73
C GLY A 239 -11.51 -0.84 20.60
N ILE A 240 -11.73 0.45 20.81
CA ILE A 240 -12.90 0.97 21.54
C ILE A 240 -14.18 0.65 20.75
N ILE A 241 -14.20 0.94 19.45
CA ILE A 241 -15.37 0.67 18.59
C ILE A 241 -15.70 -0.83 18.60
N ALA A 242 -14.69 -1.70 18.39
CA ALA A 242 -14.89 -3.14 18.42
C ALA A 242 -15.39 -3.63 19.79
N GLY A 243 -14.87 -3.06 20.88
CA GLY A 243 -15.32 -3.35 22.22
C GLY A 243 -16.80 -2.98 22.43
N VAL A 244 -17.21 -1.78 22.03
CA VAL A 244 -18.62 -1.34 22.12
C VAL A 244 -19.51 -2.24 21.26
N VAL A 245 -19.14 -2.53 20.03
CA VAL A 245 -19.92 -3.40 19.13
C VAL A 245 -20.10 -4.81 19.72
N THR A 246 -19.03 -5.34 20.36
CA THR A 246 -19.08 -6.66 21.00
C THR A 246 -19.94 -6.63 22.26
N MET A 247 -19.77 -5.62 23.12
CA MET A 247 -20.51 -5.50 24.38
C MET A 247 -21.99 -5.25 24.18
N THR A 248 -22.37 -4.50 23.14
CA THR A 248 -23.77 -4.21 22.79
C THR A 248 -24.45 -5.32 22.01
N GLY A 249 -23.71 -6.32 21.55
CA GLY A 249 -24.22 -7.38 20.68
C GLY A 249 -24.59 -6.91 19.26
N LEU A 250 -24.25 -5.65 18.90
CA LEU A 250 -24.60 -5.04 17.62
C LEU A 250 -24.03 -5.86 16.43
N GLY A 251 -22.85 -6.41 16.59
CA GLY A 251 -22.23 -7.26 15.58
C GLY A 251 -23.08 -8.51 15.27
N GLN A 252 -23.58 -9.18 16.30
CA GLN A 252 -24.44 -10.36 16.15
C GLN A 252 -25.78 -9.99 15.52
N LEU A 253 -26.33 -8.84 15.88
CA LEU A 253 -27.58 -8.36 15.31
C LEU A 253 -27.45 -8.06 13.82
N LEU A 254 -26.34 -7.41 13.40
CA LEU A 254 -26.03 -7.16 11.99
C LEU A 254 -25.83 -8.46 11.20
N ILE A 255 -25.07 -9.41 11.77
CA ILE A 255 -24.87 -10.73 11.13
C ILE A 255 -26.22 -11.45 10.96
N SER A 256 -27.03 -11.51 12.00
CA SER A 256 -28.35 -12.16 11.95
C SER A 256 -29.28 -11.49 10.94
N ALA A 257 -29.27 -10.16 10.85
CA ALA A 257 -30.05 -9.41 9.88
C ALA A 257 -29.59 -9.71 8.44
N ILE A 258 -28.28 -9.69 8.17
CA ILE A 258 -27.72 -9.99 6.85
C ILE A 258 -28.05 -11.43 6.44
N VAL A 259 -27.82 -12.41 7.33
CA VAL A 259 -28.09 -13.83 7.07
C VAL A 259 -29.60 -14.07 6.90
N GLY A 260 -30.45 -13.43 7.73
CA GLY A 260 -31.92 -13.54 7.64
C GLY A 260 -32.48 -13.04 6.29
N VAL A 261 -31.91 -11.94 5.76
CA VAL A 261 -32.33 -11.40 4.44
C VAL A 261 -31.71 -12.19 3.29
N ALA A 262 -30.44 -12.61 3.44
CA ALA A 262 -29.75 -13.32 2.38
C ALA A 262 -30.21 -14.77 2.21
N GLY A 263 -30.65 -15.42 3.29
CA GLY A 263 -30.92 -16.85 3.30
C GLY A 263 -29.69 -17.65 2.82
N ASP A 264 -29.89 -18.62 1.94
CA ASP A 264 -28.80 -19.43 1.36
C ASP A 264 -28.06 -18.73 0.20
N ARG A 265 -28.39 -17.48 -0.12
CA ARG A 265 -27.82 -16.76 -1.27
C ARG A 265 -26.55 -15.99 -0.89
N VAL A 266 -25.41 -16.60 -1.05
CA VAL A 266 -24.09 -16.01 -0.74
C VAL A 266 -23.87 -14.65 -1.42
N ILE A 267 -24.31 -14.47 -2.68
CA ILE A 267 -24.16 -13.20 -3.41
C ILE A 267 -24.92 -12.07 -2.72
N VAL A 268 -26.14 -12.34 -2.22
CA VAL A 268 -26.94 -11.34 -1.47
C VAL A 268 -26.26 -10.99 -0.17
N ALA A 269 -25.73 -11.97 0.57
CA ALA A 269 -24.98 -11.75 1.79
C ALA A 269 -23.75 -10.86 1.54
N LEU A 270 -22.96 -11.15 0.49
CA LEU A 270 -21.80 -10.35 0.12
C LEU A 270 -22.18 -8.92 -0.26
N PHE A 271 -23.27 -8.73 -1.01
CA PHE A 271 -23.76 -7.40 -1.38
C PHE A 271 -24.18 -6.58 -0.16
N LEU A 272 -24.96 -7.18 0.77
CA LEU A 272 -25.37 -6.53 2.00
C LEU A 272 -24.17 -6.21 2.92
N THR A 273 -23.19 -7.12 2.99
CA THR A 273 -21.93 -6.87 3.72
C THR A 273 -21.17 -5.70 3.10
N MET A 274 -21.07 -5.64 1.77
CA MET A 274 -20.45 -4.52 1.06
C MET A 274 -21.11 -3.19 1.42
N LEU A 275 -22.46 -3.10 1.39
CA LEU A 275 -23.19 -1.89 1.77
C LEU A 275 -22.92 -1.50 3.21
N THR A 276 -22.94 -2.48 4.13
CA THR A 276 -22.64 -2.25 5.54
C THR A 276 -21.22 -1.69 5.73
N CYS A 277 -20.23 -2.26 5.05
CA CYS A 277 -18.84 -1.79 5.10
C CYS A 277 -18.71 -0.37 4.54
N ILE A 278 -19.41 -0.03 3.45
CA ILE A 278 -19.40 1.33 2.88
C ILE A 278 -19.98 2.33 3.90
N VAL A 279 -21.12 2.03 4.51
CA VAL A 279 -21.76 2.90 5.50
C VAL A 279 -20.87 3.09 6.72
N LEU A 280 -20.28 2.01 7.26
CA LEU A 280 -19.38 2.09 8.41
C LEU A 280 -18.06 2.80 8.08
N GLY A 281 -17.57 2.66 6.84
CA GLY A 281 -16.32 3.29 6.39
C GLY A 281 -16.40 4.78 6.12
N MET A 282 -17.60 5.35 5.91
CA MET A 282 -17.76 6.77 5.56
C MET A 282 -17.32 7.77 6.63
N GLY A 283 -17.18 7.36 7.87
CA GLY A 283 -16.82 8.24 8.99
C GLY A 283 -15.46 7.93 9.63
N VAL A 284 -14.73 6.95 9.14
CA VAL A 284 -13.48 6.50 9.77
C VAL A 284 -12.30 6.80 8.82
N PRO A 285 -11.26 7.52 9.30
CA PRO A 285 -10.04 7.71 8.51
C PRO A 285 -9.34 6.36 8.29
N THR A 286 -8.82 6.19 7.10
CA THR A 286 -8.08 4.99 6.67
C THR A 286 -6.68 4.93 7.27
#